data_7666dc3f1d96780039bc74b32f0dd5e7
#
_entry.id   7666dc3f1d96780039bc74b32f0dd5e7
#
_cell.length_a   1.000
_cell.length_b   1.000
_cell.length_c   1.000
_cell.angle_alpha   90.00
_cell.angle_beta   90.00
_cell.angle_gamma   90.00
#
_symmetry.space_group_name_H-M   'P 1'
#
loop_
_entity.id
_entity.type
_entity.pdbx_description
1 polymer ?
#
loop_
_entity_poly.entity_id
_entity_poly.type
_entity_poly.pdbx_seq_one_letter_code
_entity_poly.pdbx_strand_id
1 'polypeptide(L)'
;HILLHNKHYTAKIDKQTGKWVSFQVKNEELFAPEGLEVNLWRAGTDNDFGAGLPKKLQQLQEADKKADSVRISVEKLNSGQVKITLRKRLVEGTIDYTQELLFDGKPSVTVSNHFKPLKNDKTLTFKIGNHLTLLPFQHIQWYGRGPWESYWDRKTSAMVGLYEGAIASQYYPYVRPQENGNKTDV
;
A
#
# COMPACT_ATOMS: atom_id res chain seq x y z
N HIS A 1 -5.19 10.53 -18.18
CA HIS A 1 -5.81 9.75 -17.10
C HIS A 1 -6.83 8.77 -17.63
N ILE A 2 -7.05 7.68 -16.89
CA ILE A 2 -8.22 6.81 -17.02
C ILE A 2 -9.21 7.29 -15.97
N LEU A 3 -10.44 7.56 -16.39
CA LEU A 3 -11.53 7.98 -15.52
C LEU A 3 -12.57 6.86 -15.47
N LEU A 4 -12.88 6.38 -14.27
CA LEU A 4 -14.00 5.49 -14.00
C LEU A 4 -15.05 6.26 -13.22
N HIS A 5 -16.29 6.23 -13.69
CA HIS A 5 -17.38 6.94 -13.06
C HIS A 5 -18.65 6.09 -13.05
N ASN A 6 -19.33 6.05 -11.92
CA ASN A 6 -20.66 5.50 -11.76
C ASN A 6 -21.44 6.30 -10.68
N LYS A 7 -22.63 5.83 -10.33
CA LYS A 7 -23.48 6.52 -9.32
C LYS A 7 -22.91 6.50 -7.89
N HIS A 8 -21.89 5.70 -7.60
CA HIS A 8 -21.37 5.51 -6.26
C HIS A 8 -19.99 6.17 -6.05
N TYR A 9 -19.16 6.21 -7.11
CA TYR A 9 -17.80 6.73 -7.02
C TYR A 9 -17.29 7.27 -8.35
N THR A 10 -16.24 8.06 -8.24
CA THR A 10 -15.35 8.44 -9.35
C THR A 10 -13.92 8.05 -8.97
N ALA A 11 -13.22 7.33 -9.85
CA ALA A 11 -11.81 6.95 -9.67
C ALA A 11 -10.97 7.46 -10.83
N LYS A 12 -9.75 7.93 -10.54
CA LYS A 12 -8.83 8.49 -11.53
C LYS A 12 -7.46 7.83 -11.43
N ILE A 13 -7.03 7.21 -12.52
CA ILE A 13 -5.72 6.57 -12.63
C ILE A 13 -4.86 7.38 -13.61
N ASP A 14 -3.66 7.71 -13.20
CA ASP A 14 -2.68 8.38 -14.06
C ASP A 14 -2.09 7.39 -15.06
N LYS A 15 -2.15 7.72 -16.37
CA LYS A 15 -1.66 6.83 -17.44
C LYS A 15 -0.15 6.74 -17.53
N GLN A 16 0.56 7.75 -17.05
CA GLN A 16 2.03 7.78 -17.17
C GLN A 16 2.68 6.97 -16.04
N THR A 17 2.19 7.18 -14.82
CA THR A 17 2.75 6.54 -13.62
C THR A 17 2.04 5.24 -13.25
N GLY A 18 0.80 5.06 -13.73
CA GLY A 18 -0.09 3.97 -13.33
C GLY A 18 -0.67 4.13 -11.93
N LYS A 19 -0.46 5.25 -11.26
CA LYS A 19 -0.96 5.45 -9.91
C LYS A 19 -2.47 5.69 -9.91
N TRP A 20 -3.13 5.15 -8.92
CA TRP A 20 -4.52 5.49 -8.60
C TRP A 20 -4.51 6.72 -7.71
N VAL A 21 -4.77 7.89 -8.30
CA VAL A 21 -4.50 9.21 -7.71
C VAL A 21 -5.74 9.92 -7.16
N SER A 22 -6.94 9.39 -7.39
CA SER A 22 -8.18 10.00 -6.89
C SER A 22 -9.26 8.93 -6.72
N PHE A 23 -9.95 8.99 -5.60
CA PHE A 23 -11.11 8.16 -5.33
C PHE A 23 -12.16 8.99 -4.57
N GLN A 24 -13.21 9.37 -5.28
CA GLN A 24 -14.31 10.16 -4.73
C GLN A 24 -15.52 9.28 -4.47
N VAL A 25 -16.04 9.36 -3.27
CA VAL A 25 -17.30 8.70 -2.86
C VAL A 25 -18.26 9.80 -2.39
N LYS A 26 -19.48 9.82 -2.91
CA LYS A 26 -20.48 10.87 -2.61
C LYS A 26 -19.94 12.30 -2.87
N ASN A 27 -19.12 12.47 -3.91
CA ASN A 27 -18.42 13.71 -4.29
C ASN A 27 -17.36 14.20 -3.29
N GLU A 28 -16.99 13.40 -2.30
CA GLU A 28 -15.89 13.69 -1.38
C GLU A 28 -14.63 12.94 -1.82
N GLU A 29 -13.53 13.68 -1.99
CA GLU A 29 -12.21 13.08 -2.30
C GLU A 29 -11.64 12.41 -1.05
N LEU A 30 -11.17 11.18 -1.20
CA LEU A 30 -10.58 10.42 -0.11
C LEU A 30 -9.06 10.37 -0.18
N PHE A 31 -8.48 10.46 -1.39
CA PHE A 31 -7.06 10.29 -1.59
C PHE A 31 -6.30 11.61 -1.54
N ALA A 32 -5.14 11.61 -0.93
CA ALA A 32 -4.14 12.64 -1.16
C ALA A 32 -3.48 12.43 -2.54
N PRO A 33 -2.78 13.43 -3.11
CA PRO A 33 -2.23 13.36 -4.47
C PRO A 33 -1.31 12.18 -4.75
N GLU A 34 -0.65 11.64 -3.74
CA GLU A 34 0.24 10.47 -3.84
C GLU A 34 -0.53 9.19 -4.20
N GLY A 35 -1.79 9.09 -3.72
CA GLY A 35 -2.68 7.97 -4.01
C GLY A 35 -2.16 6.61 -3.51
N LEU A 36 -2.40 5.58 -4.33
CA LEU A 36 -1.97 4.20 -4.05
C LEU A 36 -0.64 3.91 -4.74
N GLU A 37 0.34 3.52 -3.96
CA GLU A 37 1.70 3.16 -4.40
C GLU A 37 2.07 1.74 -3.97
N VAL A 38 2.95 1.08 -4.73
CA VAL A 38 3.60 -0.13 -4.25
C VAL A 38 4.62 0.23 -3.17
N ASN A 39 4.69 -0.57 -2.12
CA ASN A 39 5.59 -0.30 -1.01
C ASN A 39 6.40 -1.55 -0.62
N LEU A 40 7.71 -1.44 -0.75
CA LEU A 40 8.69 -2.46 -0.36
C LEU A 40 9.51 -2.05 0.86
N TRP A 41 9.20 -0.89 1.45
CA TRP A 41 9.97 -0.26 2.53
C TRP A 41 9.13 -0.06 3.79
N ARG A 42 9.79 -0.19 4.93
CA ARG A 42 9.34 0.31 6.24
C ARG A 42 10.51 0.97 6.98
N ALA A 43 10.22 1.75 7.98
CA ALA A 43 11.25 2.20 8.92
C ALA A 43 11.95 0.98 9.55
N GLY A 44 13.24 1.07 9.75
CA GLY A 44 14.01 -0.01 10.38
C GLY A 44 13.67 -0.17 11.87
N THR A 45 13.77 -1.39 12.36
CA THR A 45 13.82 -1.68 13.80
C THR A 45 15.27 -1.63 14.29
N ASP A 46 15.49 -1.66 15.60
CA ASP A 46 16.85 -1.72 16.18
C ASP A 46 17.66 -2.92 15.63
N ASN A 47 17.02 -4.06 15.43
CA ASN A 47 17.67 -5.24 14.84
C ASN A 47 18.08 -5.02 13.39
N ASP A 48 17.25 -4.32 12.60
CA ASP A 48 17.58 -3.99 11.22
C ASP A 48 18.79 -3.04 11.15
N PHE A 49 18.86 -2.07 12.05
CA PHE A 49 20.02 -1.17 12.15
C PHE A 49 21.28 -1.93 12.55
N GLY A 50 21.18 -2.84 13.52
CA GLY A 50 22.29 -3.71 13.93
C GLY A 50 22.83 -4.58 12.79
N ALA A 51 21.96 -5.03 11.89
CA ALA A 51 22.31 -5.79 10.69
C ALA A 51 22.73 -4.92 9.48
N GLY A 52 22.67 -3.59 9.58
CA GLY A 52 22.95 -2.65 8.50
C GLY A 52 21.97 -2.71 7.33
N LEU A 53 20.77 -3.26 7.53
CA LEU A 53 19.77 -3.46 6.48
C LEU A 53 19.22 -2.14 5.91
N PRO A 54 18.95 -1.07 6.68
CA PRO A 54 18.44 0.18 6.12
C PRO A 54 19.35 0.76 5.04
N LYS A 55 20.67 0.69 5.22
CA LYS A 55 21.63 1.14 4.21
C LYS A 55 21.67 0.21 2.99
N LYS A 56 21.65 -1.10 3.21
CA LYS A 56 21.72 -2.10 2.13
C LYS A 56 20.47 -2.08 1.23
N LEU A 57 19.32 -1.74 1.80
CA LEU A 57 18.01 -1.83 1.13
C LEU A 57 17.42 -0.45 0.82
N GLN A 58 18.22 0.61 0.90
CA GLN A 58 17.75 1.99 0.70
C GLN A 58 17.03 2.21 -0.64
N GLN A 59 17.44 1.50 -1.71
CA GLN A 59 16.80 1.59 -3.03
C GLN A 59 15.31 1.18 -3.01
N LEU A 60 14.87 0.38 -2.02
CA LEU A 60 13.48 -0.05 -1.89
C LEU A 60 12.55 1.08 -1.46
N GLN A 61 13.10 2.14 -0.83
CA GLN A 61 12.33 3.28 -0.34
C GLN A 61 11.64 4.04 -1.47
N GLU A 62 12.26 4.05 -2.65
CA GLU A 62 11.76 4.76 -3.82
C GLU A 62 11.37 3.81 -4.97
N ALA A 63 11.13 2.54 -4.66
CA ALA A 63 10.89 1.51 -5.68
C ALA A 63 9.75 1.86 -6.64
N ASP A 64 8.66 2.47 -6.16
CA ASP A 64 7.55 2.89 -7.02
C ASP A 64 7.88 4.17 -7.81
N LYS A 65 8.55 5.13 -7.20
CA LYS A 65 8.92 6.40 -7.85
C LYS A 65 9.94 6.21 -8.97
N LYS A 66 10.83 5.23 -8.80
CA LYS A 66 11.87 4.85 -9.77
C LYS A 66 11.48 3.66 -10.63
N ALA A 67 10.20 3.30 -10.64
CA ALA A 67 9.70 2.23 -11.51
C ALA A 67 9.84 2.63 -12.98
N ASP A 68 10.21 1.67 -13.81
CA ASP A 68 10.28 1.82 -15.26
C ASP A 68 9.28 0.90 -15.99
N SER A 69 9.26 1.00 -17.31
CA SER A 69 8.46 0.12 -18.18
C SER A 69 6.98 0.07 -17.80
N VAL A 70 6.40 1.21 -17.41
CA VAL A 70 5.00 1.31 -17.00
C VAL A 70 4.09 0.98 -18.19
N ARG A 71 3.23 -0.03 -18.00
CA ARG A 71 2.21 -0.44 -18.98
C ARG A 71 0.87 -0.59 -18.29
N ILE A 72 -0.17 -0.06 -18.90
CA ILE A 72 -1.53 -0.10 -18.37
C ILE A 72 -2.46 -0.69 -19.42
N SER A 73 -3.31 -1.62 -19.01
CA SER A 73 -4.43 -2.12 -19.80
C SER A 73 -5.73 -1.99 -19.02
N VAL A 74 -6.82 -1.77 -19.74
CA VAL A 74 -8.17 -1.67 -19.20
C VAL A 74 -9.04 -2.70 -19.91
N GLU A 75 -9.72 -3.53 -19.13
CA GLU A 75 -10.61 -4.57 -19.60
C GLU A 75 -12.00 -4.38 -18.99
N LYS A 76 -13.03 -4.33 -19.84
CA LYS A 76 -14.43 -4.38 -19.39
C LYS A 76 -14.86 -5.84 -19.38
N LEU A 77 -15.28 -6.32 -18.23
CA LEU A 77 -15.73 -7.68 -18.04
C LEU A 77 -17.25 -7.81 -18.27
N ASN A 78 -17.72 -9.02 -18.60
CA ASN A 78 -19.14 -9.27 -18.95
C ASN A 78 -20.11 -8.96 -17.78
N SER A 79 -19.62 -8.90 -16.56
CA SER A 79 -20.39 -8.57 -15.35
C SER A 79 -20.60 -7.07 -15.11
N GLY A 80 -20.16 -6.20 -16.03
CA GLY A 80 -20.13 -4.75 -15.84
C GLY A 80 -18.97 -4.27 -14.95
N GLN A 81 -18.09 -5.17 -14.58
CA GLN A 81 -16.85 -4.86 -13.86
C GLN A 81 -15.80 -4.30 -14.81
N VAL A 82 -14.88 -3.50 -14.25
CA VAL A 82 -13.70 -3.01 -14.96
C VAL A 82 -12.46 -3.46 -14.23
N LYS A 83 -11.56 -4.12 -14.95
CA LYS A 83 -10.24 -4.50 -14.47
C LYS A 83 -9.19 -3.60 -15.10
N ILE A 84 -8.37 -2.98 -14.27
CA ILE A 84 -7.19 -2.24 -14.71
C ILE A 84 -5.97 -3.03 -14.28
N THR A 85 -5.13 -3.38 -15.25
CA THR A 85 -3.86 -4.07 -14.99
C THR A 85 -2.71 -3.11 -15.24
N LEU A 86 -1.92 -2.89 -14.21
CA LEU A 86 -0.70 -2.10 -14.23
C LEU A 86 0.50 -3.04 -14.16
N ARG A 87 1.48 -2.86 -15.04
CA ARG A 87 2.75 -3.57 -15.00
C ARG A 87 3.89 -2.57 -14.95
N LYS A 88 4.83 -2.82 -14.04
CA LYS A 88 6.03 -2.00 -13.83
C LYS A 88 7.24 -2.90 -13.62
N ARG A 89 8.42 -2.36 -13.86
CA ARG A 89 9.68 -2.91 -13.36
C ARG A 89 10.14 -2.11 -12.17
N LEU A 90 10.40 -2.79 -11.07
CA LEU A 90 10.84 -2.20 -9.81
C LEU A 90 12.29 -2.54 -9.53
N VAL A 91 12.92 -1.72 -8.68
CA VAL A 91 14.27 -1.96 -8.14
C VAL A 91 15.26 -2.21 -9.29
N GLU A 92 15.45 -1.19 -10.14
CA GLU A 92 16.37 -1.22 -11.29
C GLU A 92 16.13 -2.44 -12.22
N GLY A 93 14.86 -2.79 -12.42
CA GLY A 93 14.46 -3.88 -13.31
C GLY A 93 14.65 -5.29 -12.75
N THR A 94 14.87 -5.45 -11.45
CA THR A 94 15.07 -6.77 -10.84
C THR A 94 13.77 -7.47 -10.46
N ILE A 95 12.66 -6.74 -10.40
CA ILE A 95 11.34 -7.28 -10.02
C ILE A 95 10.30 -6.88 -11.09
N ASP A 96 9.66 -7.87 -11.72
CA ASP A 96 8.42 -7.64 -12.45
C ASP A 96 7.26 -7.52 -11.45
N TYR A 97 6.57 -6.39 -11.50
CA TYR A 97 5.41 -6.10 -10.67
C TYR A 97 4.16 -5.97 -11.53
N THR A 98 3.10 -6.65 -11.12
CA THR A 98 1.78 -6.50 -11.71
C THR A 98 0.77 -6.18 -10.60
N GLN A 99 0.02 -5.10 -10.78
CA GLN A 99 -1.12 -4.76 -9.93
C GLN A 99 -2.41 -4.85 -10.75
N GLU A 100 -3.41 -5.50 -10.21
CA GLU A 100 -4.75 -5.54 -10.77
C GLU A 100 -5.71 -4.82 -9.84
N LEU A 101 -6.43 -3.84 -10.38
CA LEU A 101 -7.51 -3.13 -9.71
C LEU A 101 -8.83 -3.58 -10.33
N LEU A 102 -9.65 -4.26 -9.54
CA LEU A 102 -10.97 -4.71 -9.97
C LEU A 102 -12.05 -3.81 -9.35
N PHE A 103 -12.73 -3.07 -10.21
CA PHE A 103 -13.86 -2.20 -9.89
C PHE A 103 -15.16 -2.94 -10.23
N ASP A 104 -15.97 -3.24 -9.24
CA ASP A 104 -17.20 -4.05 -9.37
C ASP A 104 -18.50 -3.25 -9.39
N GLY A 105 -18.39 -1.92 -9.54
CA GLY A 105 -19.54 -1.02 -9.53
C GLY A 105 -20.02 -0.57 -8.16
N LYS A 106 -19.53 -1.18 -7.08
CA LYS A 106 -19.71 -0.72 -5.68
C LYS A 106 -18.58 0.24 -5.31
N PRO A 107 -18.68 1.01 -4.21
CA PRO A 107 -17.58 1.84 -3.72
C PRO A 107 -16.51 0.98 -3.00
N SER A 108 -16.13 -0.11 -3.62
CA SER A 108 -15.09 -1.03 -3.18
C SER A 108 -14.23 -1.43 -4.38
N VAL A 109 -12.96 -1.67 -4.16
CA VAL A 109 -12.01 -2.07 -5.19
C VAL A 109 -11.13 -3.19 -4.64
N THR A 110 -11.06 -4.29 -5.39
CA THR A 110 -10.10 -5.35 -5.07
C THR A 110 -8.74 -5.01 -5.68
N VAL A 111 -7.71 -5.00 -4.85
CA VAL A 111 -6.32 -4.75 -5.25
C VAL A 111 -5.54 -6.05 -5.13
N SER A 112 -5.04 -6.56 -6.24
CA SER A 112 -4.17 -7.75 -6.28
C SER A 112 -2.78 -7.34 -6.73
N ASN A 113 -1.75 -7.83 -6.04
CA ASN A 113 -0.36 -7.53 -6.36
C ASN A 113 0.42 -8.81 -6.61
N HIS A 114 1.16 -8.84 -7.70
CA HIS A 114 2.03 -9.96 -8.07
C HIS A 114 3.46 -9.46 -8.22
N PHE A 115 4.38 -10.09 -7.50
CA PHE A 115 5.81 -9.79 -7.53
C PHE A 115 6.56 -10.99 -8.06
N LYS A 116 7.31 -10.80 -9.12
CA LYS A 116 8.14 -11.84 -9.74
C LYS A 116 9.60 -11.38 -9.78
N PRO A 117 10.49 -11.92 -8.94
CA PRO A 117 11.91 -11.70 -9.08
C PRO A 117 12.41 -12.20 -10.44
N LEU A 118 13.23 -11.41 -11.12
CA LEU A 118 13.76 -11.74 -12.46
C LEU A 118 15.14 -12.39 -12.39
N LYS A 119 15.86 -12.19 -11.29
CA LYS A 119 17.14 -12.83 -11.05
C LYS A 119 16.99 -13.82 -9.92
N ASN A 120 17.76 -14.91 -9.94
CA ASN A 120 17.91 -15.86 -8.82
C ASN A 120 18.62 -15.21 -7.63
N ASP A 121 18.38 -13.94 -7.44
CA ASP A 121 18.98 -13.13 -6.42
C ASP A 121 18.11 -13.23 -5.17
N LYS A 122 18.72 -13.46 -4.02
CA LYS A 122 18.04 -13.41 -2.73
C LYS A 122 17.73 -11.94 -2.41
N THR A 123 16.86 -11.32 -3.22
CA THR A 123 16.42 -9.94 -3.00
C THR A 123 15.66 -9.88 -1.69
N LEU A 124 16.30 -9.32 -0.68
CA LEU A 124 15.65 -9.03 0.59
C LEU A 124 14.75 -7.83 0.40
N THR A 125 13.55 -7.89 0.99
CA THR A 125 12.66 -6.74 1.15
C THR A 125 12.24 -6.64 2.61
N PHE A 126 11.99 -5.42 3.10
CA PHE A 126 11.44 -5.26 4.44
C PHE A 126 9.97 -5.69 4.50
N LYS A 127 9.21 -5.41 3.47
CA LYS A 127 7.82 -5.82 3.31
C LYS A 127 7.44 -5.84 1.84
N ILE A 128 6.29 -6.43 1.56
CA ILE A 128 5.62 -6.40 0.27
C ILE A 128 4.19 -5.93 0.53
N GLY A 129 3.79 -4.82 -0.09
CA GLY A 129 2.46 -4.27 0.10
C GLY A 129 2.20 -2.98 -0.66
N ASN A 130 1.16 -2.30 -0.25
CA ASN A 130 0.79 -0.99 -0.77
C ASN A 130 0.94 0.09 0.31
N HIS A 131 1.19 1.31 -0.13
CA HIS A 131 1.05 2.53 0.64
C HIS A 131 -0.11 3.32 0.04
N LEU A 132 -1.05 3.73 0.87
CA LEU A 132 -2.16 4.59 0.49
C LEU A 132 -2.11 5.86 1.33
N THR A 133 -2.02 7.01 0.65
CA THR A 133 -2.11 8.30 1.31
C THR A 133 -3.53 8.84 1.17
N LEU A 134 -4.17 9.07 2.31
CA LEU A 134 -5.51 9.65 2.40
C LEU A 134 -5.42 11.14 2.73
N LEU A 135 -6.50 11.88 2.43
CA LEU A 135 -6.66 13.22 2.98
C LEU A 135 -6.67 13.18 4.51
N PRO A 136 -6.25 14.27 5.19
CA PRO A 136 -6.13 14.27 6.65
C PRO A 136 -7.42 13.86 7.35
N PHE A 137 -7.30 12.97 8.32
CA PHE A 137 -8.38 12.54 9.20
C PHE A 137 -7.84 12.41 10.64
N GLN A 138 -8.73 12.46 11.62
CA GLN A 138 -8.32 12.54 13.03
C GLN A 138 -8.46 11.21 13.77
N HIS A 139 -9.39 10.35 13.34
CA HIS A 139 -9.72 9.10 14.02
C HIS A 139 -9.66 7.92 13.07
N ILE A 140 -9.28 6.78 13.62
CA ILE A 140 -9.28 5.49 12.93
C ILE A 140 -10.07 4.47 13.75
N GLN A 141 -10.82 3.62 13.07
CA GLN A 141 -11.45 2.43 13.64
C GLN A 141 -10.97 1.21 12.87
N TRP A 142 -10.66 0.13 13.57
CA TRP A 142 -10.28 -1.12 12.93
C TRP A 142 -10.80 -2.34 13.70
N TYR A 143 -11.07 -3.40 12.95
CA TYR A 143 -11.30 -4.73 13.50
C TYR A 143 -10.07 -5.58 13.27
N GLY A 144 -9.44 -6.05 14.34
CA GLY A 144 -8.19 -6.78 14.30
C GLY A 144 -7.51 -6.76 15.66
N ARG A 145 -6.19 -6.97 15.69
CA ARG A 145 -5.46 -6.92 16.95
C ARG A 145 -5.25 -5.49 17.42
N GLY A 146 -5.44 -5.29 18.73
CA GLY A 146 -5.31 -3.99 19.38
C GLY A 146 -5.45 -4.09 20.91
N PRO A 147 -5.59 -2.92 21.57
CA PRO A 147 -5.51 -1.55 21.06
C PRO A 147 -4.09 -1.13 20.67
N TRP A 148 -3.09 -1.83 21.19
CA TRP A 148 -1.67 -1.56 20.97
C TRP A 148 -1.21 -2.01 19.60
N GLU A 149 0.02 -1.63 19.23
CA GLU A 149 0.69 -2.20 18.07
C GLU A 149 0.95 -3.70 18.27
N SER A 150 0.98 -4.43 17.18
CA SER A 150 1.31 -5.86 17.16
C SER A 150 2.20 -6.18 15.96
N TYR A 151 3.07 -7.17 16.12
CA TYR A 151 3.99 -7.67 15.10
C TYR A 151 3.90 -9.20 15.06
N TRP A 152 4.47 -9.84 14.05
CA TRP A 152 4.41 -11.28 13.90
C TRP A 152 4.97 -12.05 15.11
N ASP A 153 6.00 -11.51 15.73
CA ASP A 153 6.66 -12.02 16.93
C ASP A 153 6.14 -11.42 18.24
N ARG A 154 5.18 -10.48 18.17
CA ARG A 154 4.60 -9.79 19.34
C ARG A 154 3.10 -9.59 19.18
N LYS A 155 2.33 -10.65 19.40
CA LYS A 155 0.86 -10.65 19.28
C LYS A 155 0.13 -10.87 20.61
N THR A 156 0.78 -11.44 21.62
CA THR A 156 0.13 -11.94 22.84
C THR A 156 -0.59 -10.84 23.62
N SER A 157 -0.08 -9.62 23.63
CA SER A 157 -0.68 -8.47 24.33
C SER A 157 -1.82 -7.81 23.55
N ALA A 158 -2.05 -8.20 22.29
CA ALA A 158 -3.04 -7.59 21.41
C ALA A 158 -4.14 -8.60 21.06
N MET A 159 -5.31 -8.42 21.67
CA MET A 159 -6.49 -9.26 21.42
C MET A 159 -7.19 -8.83 20.14
N VAL A 160 -7.89 -9.74 19.48
CA VAL A 160 -8.73 -9.41 18.32
C VAL A 160 -10.04 -8.79 18.82
N GLY A 161 -10.40 -7.64 18.26
CA GLY A 161 -11.59 -6.89 18.62
C GLY A 161 -11.83 -5.70 17.70
N LEU A 162 -12.88 -4.94 17.97
CA LEU A 162 -13.15 -3.66 17.35
C LEU A 162 -12.55 -2.56 18.23
N TYR A 163 -11.64 -1.78 17.64
CA TYR A 163 -10.92 -0.70 18.32
C TYR A 163 -11.06 0.60 17.56
N GLU A 164 -10.92 1.70 18.29
CA GLU A 164 -10.89 3.04 17.73
C GLU A 164 -9.89 3.92 18.49
N GLY A 165 -9.45 4.99 17.85
CA GLY A 165 -8.56 5.95 18.51
C GLY A 165 -8.18 7.11 17.59
N ALA A 166 -7.59 8.13 18.19
CA ALA A 166 -7.00 9.22 17.43
C ALA A 166 -5.77 8.74 16.67
N ILE A 167 -5.53 9.27 15.47
CA ILE A 167 -4.33 8.95 14.69
C ILE A 167 -3.06 9.22 15.48
N ALA A 168 -3.00 10.35 16.18
CA ALA A 168 -1.83 10.70 17.00
C ALA A 168 -1.54 9.68 18.11
N SER A 169 -2.56 8.99 18.64
CA SER A 169 -2.39 7.97 19.68
C SER A 169 -1.87 6.62 19.14
N GLN A 170 -1.80 6.47 17.80
CA GLN A 170 -1.25 5.26 17.19
C GLN A 170 0.28 5.29 17.08
N TYR A 171 0.89 6.42 17.41
CA TYR A 171 2.34 6.58 17.46
C TYR A 171 2.85 6.32 18.87
N TYR A 172 3.84 5.44 18.99
CA TYR A 172 4.57 5.22 20.24
C TYR A 172 5.95 5.88 20.16
N PRO A 173 6.33 6.76 21.11
CA PRO A 173 7.61 7.48 21.08
C PRO A 173 8.74 6.59 21.61
N TYR A 174 9.21 5.64 20.83
CA TYR A 174 10.39 4.85 21.16
C TYR A 174 11.61 5.74 21.38
N VAL A 175 12.48 5.34 22.31
CA VAL A 175 13.73 6.07 22.63
C VAL A 175 14.60 6.24 21.38
N ARG A 176 14.66 5.22 20.53
CA ARG A 176 15.26 5.32 19.20
C ARG A 176 14.14 5.29 18.16
N PRO A 177 14.12 6.25 17.22
CA PRO A 177 13.15 6.23 16.14
C PRO A 177 13.23 4.93 15.36
N GLN A 178 12.10 4.22 15.29
CA GLN A 178 11.96 2.94 14.59
C GLN A 178 10.55 2.78 14.04
N GLU A 179 10.28 1.70 13.32
CA GLU A 179 8.93 1.35 12.91
C GLU A 179 8.02 1.21 14.14
N ASN A 180 6.82 1.76 14.06
CA ASN A 180 5.80 1.58 15.08
C ASN A 180 4.38 1.66 14.49
N GLY A 181 3.37 1.42 15.34
CA GLY A 181 1.96 1.52 14.97
C GLY A 181 1.43 0.34 14.15
N ASN A 182 2.24 -0.68 13.91
CA ASN A 182 1.81 -1.84 13.12
C ASN A 182 0.63 -2.57 13.79
N LYS A 183 -0.34 -3.00 12.99
CA LYS A 183 -1.48 -3.83 13.39
C LYS A 183 -1.46 -5.11 12.57
N THR A 184 -1.61 -6.25 13.24
CA THR A 184 -1.73 -7.55 12.59
C THR A 184 -3.16 -8.06 12.68
N ASP A 185 -3.52 -8.96 11.75
CA ASP A 185 -4.83 -9.60 11.71
C ASP A 185 -5.99 -8.57 11.61
N VAL A 186 -5.80 -7.52 10.79
CA VAL A 186 -6.77 -6.45 10.49
C VAL A 186 -7.37 -6.63 9.11
#